data_ab6c90704878f4d6ddfe56cbd471a1fc
#
_entry.id   ab6c90704878f4d6ddfe56cbd471a1fc
#
_cell.length_a   1.000
_cell.length_b   1.000
_cell.length_c   1.000
_cell.angle_alpha   90.00
_cell.angle_beta   90.00
_cell.angle_gamma   90.00
#
_symmetry.space_group_name_H-M   'P 1'
#
loop_
_entity.id
_entity.type
_entity.pdbx_description
1 polymer ?
#
loop_
_entity_poly.entity_id
_entity_poly.type
_entity_poly.pdbx_seq_one_letter_code
_entity_poly.pdbx_strand_id
1 'polypeptide(L)'
;MAQNDNIQLFENKRIRTAWDEEKEDWYFSVVDVVAVLTDQPDYQAARNYWKVTKKRLKDEGNETVTACNQLKMTASDGKKRLTDVADTEQLLRIIQSIPSPKAEPFKLWLAQVGRERIEETIDPELTIDRALETYLKKGYSREWINQRLQAIQVRKELTDEWDARGVQKGVEYAILTDEISRAWSGMSTRQYKNLKGLKKENLRDNMTTLELVLNMLAEATTTQFSRDRKPTTFQENLAVAKAGGQVAGRTRKDIESQSDTPVITAKNAAQLNQVVTDLLEGAVSDTTEESKDK
;
A
#
# COMPACT_ATOMS: atom_id res chain seq x y z
N MET A 1 -2.99 -7.30 14.16
CA MET A 1 -3.81 -7.71 12.99
C MET A 1 -4.23 -6.43 12.30
N ALA A 2 -3.65 -6.10 11.16
CA ALA A 2 -4.05 -4.92 10.40
C ALA A 2 -5.48 -5.14 9.88
N GLN A 3 -6.42 -4.37 10.37
CA GLN A 3 -7.78 -4.30 9.85
C GLN A 3 -7.69 -3.73 8.44
N ASN A 4 -8.01 -4.55 7.44
CA ASN A 4 -8.11 -4.12 6.05
C ASN A 4 -9.38 -3.28 5.88
N ASP A 5 -9.26 -1.97 5.78
CA ASP A 5 -10.36 -1.02 5.56
C ASP A 5 -11.16 -1.27 4.25
N ASN A 6 -10.65 -2.11 3.37
CA ASN A 6 -11.31 -2.50 2.12
C ASN A 6 -12.48 -3.48 2.30
N ILE A 7 -12.72 -4.00 3.51
CA ILE A 7 -13.81 -4.97 3.79
C ILE A 7 -15.09 -4.29 4.26
N GLN A 8 -15.08 -3.02 4.64
CA GLN A 8 -16.27 -2.28 5.12
C GLN A 8 -17.39 -2.15 4.07
N LEU A 9 -17.11 -2.33 2.78
CA LEU A 9 -18.11 -2.31 1.70
C LEU A 9 -19.04 -3.55 1.67
N PHE A 10 -18.76 -4.59 2.44
CA PHE A 10 -19.44 -5.88 2.34
C PHE A 10 -20.06 -6.40 3.65
N GLU A 11 -20.57 -5.52 4.51
CA GLU A 11 -21.42 -5.86 5.67
C GLU A 11 -21.01 -7.15 6.41
N ASN A 12 -19.90 -7.18 7.16
CA ASN A 12 -19.50 -8.29 8.04
C ASN A 12 -19.54 -9.72 7.46
N LYS A 13 -19.80 -9.91 6.17
CA LYS A 13 -19.78 -11.22 5.53
C LYS A 13 -18.35 -11.54 5.06
N ARG A 14 -17.89 -12.75 5.39
CA ARG A 14 -16.53 -13.21 5.05
C ARG A 14 -16.41 -13.46 3.55
N ILE A 15 -15.64 -12.62 2.87
CA ILE A 15 -15.19 -12.88 1.50
C ILE A 15 -13.81 -13.52 1.59
N ARG A 16 -13.65 -14.69 0.98
CA ARG A 16 -12.34 -15.35 0.91
C ARG A 16 -11.42 -14.57 0.00
N THR A 17 -10.21 -14.33 0.48
CA THR A 17 -9.15 -13.62 -0.25
C THR A 17 -7.90 -14.48 -0.33
N ALA A 18 -7.08 -14.26 -1.35
CA ALA A 18 -5.76 -14.85 -1.49
C ALA A 18 -4.76 -13.77 -1.92
N TRP A 19 -3.58 -13.80 -1.34
CA TRP A 19 -2.48 -12.93 -1.73
C TRP A 19 -1.59 -13.65 -2.75
N ASP A 20 -1.28 -13.00 -3.87
CA ASP A 20 -0.32 -13.47 -4.87
C ASP A 20 1.02 -12.74 -4.64
N GLU A 21 2.03 -13.49 -4.23
CA GLU A 21 3.33 -12.92 -3.92
C GLU A 21 4.15 -12.49 -5.15
N GLU A 22 3.88 -13.09 -6.31
CA GLU A 22 4.59 -12.75 -7.55
C GLU A 22 4.06 -11.45 -8.15
N LYS A 23 2.73 -11.28 -8.11
CA LYS A 23 2.06 -10.09 -8.63
C LYS A 23 1.91 -8.97 -7.61
N GLU A 24 2.21 -9.26 -6.34
CA GLU A 24 1.96 -8.36 -5.20
C GLU A 24 0.51 -7.82 -5.20
N ASP A 25 -0.48 -8.72 -5.44
CA ASP A 25 -1.89 -8.33 -5.52
C ASP A 25 -2.83 -9.28 -4.79
N TRP A 26 -4.03 -8.76 -4.44
CA TRP A 26 -5.08 -9.53 -3.79
C TRP A 26 -6.06 -10.09 -4.81
N TYR A 27 -6.42 -11.36 -4.62
CA TYR A 27 -7.52 -12.02 -5.32
C TYR A 27 -8.69 -12.27 -4.38
N PHE A 28 -9.89 -12.01 -4.88
CA PHE A 28 -11.15 -12.14 -4.15
C PHE A 28 -12.01 -13.25 -4.76
N SER A 29 -12.66 -14.06 -3.91
CA SER A 29 -13.63 -15.06 -4.39
C SER A 29 -14.85 -14.37 -4.99
N VAL A 30 -15.04 -14.52 -6.31
CA VAL A 30 -16.16 -13.90 -7.02
C VAL A 30 -17.50 -14.44 -6.52
N VAL A 31 -17.58 -15.73 -6.22
CA VAL A 31 -18.83 -16.35 -5.74
C VAL A 31 -19.23 -15.78 -4.38
N ASP A 32 -18.27 -15.49 -3.49
CA ASP A 32 -18.56 -14.93 -2.17
C ASP A 32 -19.07 -13.47 -2.31
N VAL A 33 -18.49 -12.69 -3.20
CA VAL A 33 -18.95 -11.33 -3.50
C VAL A 33 -20.34 -11.33 -4.09
N VAL A 34 -20.63 -12.22 -5.05
CA VAL A 34 -21.96 -12.39 -5.63
C VAL A 34 -22.97 -12.79 -4.55
N ALA A 35 -22.62 -13.73 -3.67
CA ALA A 35 -23.49 -14.15 -2.56
C ALA A 35 -23.90 -12.99 -1.67
N VAL A 36 -22.95 -12.09 -1.34
CA VAL A 36 -23.21 -10.92 -0.52
C VAL A 36 -24.11 -9.91 -1.24
N LEU A 37 -23.78 -9.58 -2.49
CA LEU A 37 -24.48 -8.54 -3.24
C LEU A 37 -25.87 -8.93 -3.73
N THR A 38 -26.14 -10.23 -3.86
CA THR A 38 -27.43 -10.72 -4.42
C THR A 38 -28.29 -11.48 -3.42
N ASP A 39 -27.90 -11.49 -2.12
CA ASP A 39 -28.60 -12.18 -1.03
C ASP A 39 -28.95 -13.63 -1.38
N GLN A 40 -28.03 -14.35 -2.01
CA GLN A 40 -28.29 -15.75 -2.33
C GLN A 40 -28.42 -16.59 -1.06
N PRO A 41 -29.40 -17.51 -1.03
CA PRO A 41 -29.71 -18.30 0.17
C PRO A 41 -28.56 -19.25 0.55
N ASP A 42 -27.77 -19.68 -0.42
CA ASP A 42 -26.65 -20.59 -0.21
C ASP A 42 -25.55 -20.41 -1.26
N TYR A 43 -24.44 -21.09 -1.03
CA TYR A 43 -23.26 -21.03 -1.91
C TYR A 43 -23.56 -21.58 -3.32
N GLN A 44 -24.42 -22.58 -3.45
CA GLN A 44 -24.75 -23.17 -4.75
C GLN A 44 -25.59 -22.21 -5.61
N ALA A 45 -26.52 -21.50 -4.99
CA ALA A 45 -27.29 -20.44 -5.65
C ALA A 45 -26.41 -19.31 -6.14
N ALA A 46 -25.46 -18.84 -5.29
CA ALA A 46 -24.48 -17.83 -5.68
C ALA A 46 -23.59 -18.30 -6.84
N ARG A 47 -23.15 -19.54 -6.83
CA ARG A 47 -22.37 -20.15 -7.91
C ARG A 47 -23.15 -20.22 -9.23
N ASN A 48 -24.42 -20.58 -9.16
CA ASN A 48 -25.30 -20.62 -10.34
C ASN A 48 -25.53 -19.21 -10.90
N TYR A 49 -25.76 -18.23 -10.03
CA TYR A 49 -25.89 -16.82 -10.42
C TYR A 49 -24.62 -16.34 -11.12
N TRP A 50 -23.45 -16.61 -10.54
CA TRP A 50 -22.18 -16.26 -11.15
C TRP A 50 -21.99 -16.90 -12.53
N LYS A 51 -22.33 -18.18 -12.67
CA LYS A 51 -22.24 -18.89 -13.97
C LYS A 51 -23.04 -18.19 -15.06
N VAL A 52 -24.26 -17.76 -14.74
CA VAL A 52 -25.15 -17.04 -15.68
C VAL A 52 -24.58 -15.65 -16.00
N THR A 53 -24.15 -14.91 -14.97
CA THR A 53 -23.54 -13.58 -15.12
C THR A 53 -22.26 -13.65 -15.95
N LYS A 54 -21.38 -14.61 -15.67
CA LYS A 54 -20.13 -14.81 -16.42
C LYS A 54 -20.40 -15.08 -17.90
N LYS A 55 -21.42 -15.92 -18.20
CA LYS A 55 -21.81 -16.18 -19.60
C LYS A 55 -22.31 -14.92 -20.28
N ARG A 56 -23.21 -14.15 -19.64
CA ARG A 56 -23.74 -12.89 -20.18
C ARG A 56 -22.59 -11.91 -20.48
N LEU A 57 -21.67 -11.71 -19.54
CA LEU A 57 -20.54 -10.79 -19.71
C LEU A 57 -19.61 -11.24 -20.86
N LYS A 58 -19.44 -12.54 -21.03
CA LYS A 58 -18.70 -13.08 -22.17
C LYS A 58 -19.40 -12.79 -23.48
N ASP A 59 -20.71 -12.99 -23.54
CA ASP A 59 -21.53 -12.75 -24.76
C ASP A 59 -21.57 -11.25 -25.11
N GLU A 60 -21.42 -10.37 -24.11
CA GLU A 60 -21.28 -8.91 -24.26
C GLU A 60 -19.84 -8.46 -24.67
N GLY A 61 -18.92 -9.40 -24.91
CA GLY A 61 -17.53 -9.11 -25.31
C GLY A 61 -16.63 -8.63 -24.16
N ASN A 62 -17.03 -8.83 -22.91
CA ASN A 62 -16.25 -8.43 -21.75
C ASN A 62 -15.23 -9.52 -21.37
N GLU A 63 -14.11 -9.59 -22.10
CA GLU A 63 -13.05 -10.59 -21.88
C GLU A 63 -12.35 -10.41 -20.55
N THR A 64 -12.16 -9.18 -20.07
CA THR A 64 -11.49 -8.87 -18.80
C THR A 64 -12.14 -9.58 -17.62
N VAL A 65 -13.46 -9.67 -17.61
CA VAL A 65 -14.25 -10.31 -16.55
C VAL A 65 -14.30 -11.83 -16.69
N THR A 66 -14.23 -12.33 -17.94
CA THR A 66 -14.34 -13.76 -18.20
C THR A 66 -13.03 -14.52 -18.04
N ALA A 67 -11.90 -13.82 -18.07
CA ALA A 67 -10.55 -14.34 -17.79
C ALA A 67 -10.22 -14.44 -16.28
N CYS A 68 -11.25 -14.57 -15.40
CA CYS A 68 -11.03 -14.81 -13.99
C CYS A 68 -10.10 -16.00 -13.75
N ASN A 69 -9.09 -15.79 -12.93
CA ASN A 69 -8.19 -16.86 -12.49
C ASN A 69 -8.96 -17.87 -11.61
N GLN A 70 -8.43 -19.08 -11.49
CA GLN A 70 -8.96 -20.08 -10.56
C GLN A 70 -7.92 -20.42 -9.51
N LEU A 71 -8.26 -20.25 -8.24
CA LEU A 71 -7.41 -20.60 -7.10
C LEU A 71 -8.08 -21.67 -6.23
N LYS A 72 -7.27 -22.53 -5.61
CA LYS A 72 -7.75 -23.48 -4.59
C LYS A 72 -7.99 -22.73 -3.28
N MET A 73 -9.24 -22.47 -2.96
CA MET A 73 -9.66 -21.82 -1.71
C MET A 73 -10.35 -22.81 -0.78
N THR A 74 -10.18 -22.64 0.53
CA THR A 74 -10.86 -23.46 1.55
C THR A 74 -12.34 -23.13 1.57
N ALA A 75 -13.19 -24.15 1.36
CA ALA A 75 -14.64 -24.05 1.47
C ALA A 75 -15.10 -24.15 2.93
N SER A 76 -16.39 -23.90 3.20
CA SER A 76 -16.98 -23.98 4.54
C SER A 76 -16.88 -25.39 5.18
N ASP A 77 -16.76 -26.43 4.38
CA ASP A 77 -16.56 -27.82 4.80
C ASP A 77 -15.07 -28.18 5.03
N GLY A 78 -14.16 -27.20 5.00
CA GLY A 78 -12.72 -27.38 5.18
C GLY A 78 -11.97 -27.94 3.97
N LYS A 79 -12.66 -28.32 2.89
CA LYS A 79 -12.02 -28.85 1.68
C LYS A 79 -11.54 -27.73 0.75
N LYS A 80 -10.38 -27.90 0.14
CA LYS A 80 -9.88 -26.98 -0.88
C LYS A 80 -10.55 -27.25 -2.23
N ARG A 81 -11.19 -26.22 -2.78
CA ARG A 81 -11.89 -26.29 -4.09
C ARG A 81 -11.42 -25.18 -5.00
N LEU A 82 -11.38 -25.47 -6.32
CA LEU A 82 -11.15 -24.46 -7.33
C LEU A 82 -12.30 -23.45 -7.29
N THR A 83 -11.94 -22.18 -7.14
CA THR A 83 -12.86 -21.04 -6.99
C THR A 83 -12.44 -19.97 -7.97
N ASP A 84 -13.40 -19.43 -8.73
CA ASP A 84 -13.14 -18.27 -9.58
C ASP A 84 -12.79 -17.06 -8.70
N VAL A 85 -11.67 -16.45 -8.99
CA VAL A 85 -11.16 -15.28 -8.27
C VAL A 85 -10.92 -14.13 -9.26
N ALA A 86 -11.07 -12.93 -8.75
CA ALA A 86 -10.84 -11.69 -9.49
C ALA A 86 -9.86 -10.81 -8.70
N ASP A 87 -8.99 -10.09 -9.40
CA ASP A 87 -8.25 -8.98 -8.84
C ASP A 87 -9.18 -7.77 -8.59
N THR A 88 -8.64 -6.68 -8.07
CA THR A 88 -9.44 -5.51 -7.72
C THR A 88 -10.15 -4.91 -8.94
N GLU A 89 -9.49 -4.77 -10.08
CA GLU A 89 -10.07 -4.20 -11.29
C GLU A 89 -11.21 -5.06 -11.84
N GLN A 90 -10.97 -6.35 -11.97
CA GLN A 90 -11.96 -7.33 -12.41
C GLN A 90 -13.17 -7.35 -11.46
N LEU A 91 -12.92 -7.30 -10.15
CA LEU A 91 -13.97 -7.29 -9.13
C LEU A 91 -14.86 -6.06 -9.25
N LEU A 92 -14.26 -4.86 -9.37
CA LEU A 92 -14.99 -3.61 -9.57
C LEU A 92 -15.89 -3.68 -10.82
N ARG A 93 -15.41 -4.26 -11.90
CA ARG A 93 -16.16 -4.43 -13.14
C ARG A 93 -17.31 -5.43 -12.99
N ILE A 94 -17.09 -6.54 -12.27
CA ILE A 94 -18.14 -7.53 -11.96
C ILE A 94 -19.26 -6.89 -11.15
N ILE A 95 -18.92 -6.12 -10.10
CA ILE A 95 -19.92 -5.48 -9.22
C ILE A 95 -20.80 -4.50 -10.02
N GLN A 96 -20.22 -3.72 -10.93
CA GLN A 96 -20.99 -2.83 -11.82
C GLN A 96 -22.04 -3.58 -12.65
N SER A 97 -21.75 -4.83 -12.99
CA SER A 97 -22.62 -5.67 -13.85
C SER A 97 -23.74 -6.39 -13.08
N ILE A 98 -23.73 -6.35 -11.75
CA ILE A 98 -24.74 -7.01 -10.90
C ILE A 98 -25.94 -6.07 -10.71
N PRO A 99 -27.14 -6.45 -11.22
CA PRO A 99 -28.36 -5.68 -11.01
C PRO A 99 -28.96 -5.99 -9.62
N SER A 100 -28.34 -5.45 -8.58
CA SER A 100 -28.81 -5.63 -7.19
C SER A 100 -28.85 -4.29 -6.47
N PRO A 101 -29.89 -4.03 -5.64
CA PRO A 101 -29.94 -2.85 -4.78
C PRO A 101 -28.73 -2.74 -3.84
N LYS A 102 -28.14 -3.86 -3.40
CA LYS A 102 -26.94 -3.88 -2.57
C LYS A 102 -25.66 -3.48 -3.32
N ALA A 103 -25.65 -3.59 -4.64
CA ALA A 103 -24.54 -3.12 -5.47
C ALA A 103 -24.64 -1.61 -5.75
N GLU A 104 -25.80 -0.99 -5.54
CA GLU A 104 -26.05 0.41 -5.91
C GLU A 104 -25.18 1.42 -5.13
N PRO A 105 -25.04 1.33 -3.79
CA PRO A 105 -24.14 2.21 -3.06
C PRO A 105 -22.69 2.17 -3.58
N PHE A 106 -22.24 1.00 -4.01
CA PHE A 106 -20.92 0.82 -4.59
C PHE A 106 -20.79 1.46 -5.98
N LYS A 107 -21.82 1.36 -6.83
CA LYS A 107 -21.85 2.02 -8.15
C LYS A 107 -21.85 3.54 -8.00
N LEU A 108 -22.59 4.07 -7.04
CA LEU A 108 -22.60 5.50 -6.71
C LEU A 108 -21.23 5.98 -6.22
N TRP A 109 -20.59 5.20 -5.34
CA TRP A 109 -19.22 5.49 -4.90
C TRP A 109 -18.22 5.51 -6.07
N LEU A 110 -18.29 4.56 -7.00
CA LEU A 110 -17.43 4.55 -8.20
C LEU A 110 -17.68 5.77 -9.08
N ALA A 111 -18.93 6.18 -9.26
CA ALA A 111 -19.27 7.38 -10.02
C ALA A 111 -18.71 8.64 -9.34
N GLN A 112 -18.77 8.71 -8.00
CA GLN A 112 -18.16 9.79 -7.24
C GLN A 112 -16.64 9.82 -7.39
N VAL A 113 -15.96 8.68 -7.24
CA VAL A 113 -14.49 8.57 -7.42
C VAL A 113 -14.10 8.98 -8.84
N GLY A 114 -14.87 8.58 -9.85
CA GLY A 114 -14.66 8.99 -11.24
C GLY A 114 -14.77 10.51 -11.42
N ARG A 115 -15.80 11.14 -10.84
CA ARG A 115 -15.99 12.59 -10.86
C ARG A 115 -14.84 13.30 -10.16
N GLU A 116 -14.47 12.89 -8.95
CA GLU A 116 -13.37 13.47 -8.19
C GLU A 116 -12.07 13.41 -8.99
N ARG A 117 -11.82 12.32 -9.69
CA ARG A 117 -10.62 12.18 -10.54
C ARG A 117 -10.62 13.12 -11.74
N ILE A 118 -11.79 13.41 -12.31
CA ILE A 118 -11.93 14.41 -13.39
C ILE A 118 -11.68 15.81 -12.82
N GLU A 119 -12.27 16.14 -11.67
CA GLU A 119 -12.06 17.43 -10.99
C GLU A 119 -10.59 17.66 -10.64
N GLU A 120 -9.88 16.65 -10.13
CA GLU A 120 -8.44 16.69 -9.86
C GLU A 120 -7.58 16.93 -11.11
N THR A 121 -8.09 16.58 -12.29
CA THR A 121 -7.39 16.88 -13.56
C THR A 121 -7.50 18.36 -13.93
N ILE A 122 -8.61 19.00 -13.52
CA ILE A 122 -8.87 20.42 -13.72
C ILE A 122 -8.13 21.25 -12.65
N ASP A 123 -8.19 20.80 -11.38
CA ASP A 123 -7.52 21.42 -10.25
C ASP A 123 -6.64 20.40 -9.51
N PRO A 124 -5.32 20.33 -9.83
CA PRO A 124 -4.40 19.38 -9.22
C PRO A 124 -4.19 19.56 -7.70
N GLU A 125 -4.53 20.72 -7.13
CA GLU A 125 -4.43 20.96 -5.68
C GLU A 125 -5.33 20.01 -4.89
N LEU A 126 -6.50 19.66 -5.44
CA LEU A 126 -7.43 18.69 -4.85
C LEU A 126 -6.78 17.29 -4.65
N THR A 127 -5.87 16.90 -5.54
CA THR A 127 -5.11 15.64 -5.37
C THR A 127 -4.20 15.71 -4.13
N ILE A 128 -3.58 16.86 -3.89
CA ILE A 128 -2.68 17.07 -2.74
C ILE A 128 -3.51 17.07 -1.46
N ASP A 129 -4.62 17.78 -1.43
CA ASP A 129 -5.52 17.84 -0.28
C ASP A 129 -6.06 16.47 0.09
N ARG A 130 -6.53 15.70 -0.90
CA ARG A 130 -6.97 14.32 -0.67
C ARG A 130 -5.87 13.42 -0.13
N ALA A 131 -4.63 13.60 -0.60
CA ALA A 131 -3.48 12.84 -0.08
C ALA A 131 -3.21 13.19 1.40
N LEU A 132 -3.22 14.48 1.75
CA LEU A 132 -3.05 14.96 3.12
C LEU A 132 -4.14 14.42 4.06
N GLU A 133 -5.42 14.52 3.64
CA GLU A 133 -6.53 13.95 4.40
C GLU A 133 -6.39 12.43 4.60
N THR A 134 -5.95 11.72 3.57
CA THR A 134 -5.75 10.27 3.63
C THR A 134 -4.70 9.91 4.68
N TYR A 135 -3.57 10.64 4.74
CA TYR A 135 -2.56 10.44 5.77
C TYR A 135 -3.08 10.75 7.16
N LEU A 136 -3.81 11.86 7.33
CA LEU A 136 -4.43 12.22 8.62
C LEU A 136 -5.43 11.16 9.09
N LYS A 137 -6.32 10.66 8.21
CA LYS A 137 -7.27 9.58 8.51
C LYS A 137 -6.57 8.26 8.89
N LYS A 138 -5.35 8.02 8.40
CA LYS A 138 -4.52 6.87 8.79
C LYS A 138 -3.77 7.07 10.11
N GLY A 139 -3.94 8.22 10.79
CA GLY A 139 -3.33 8.50 12.08
C GLY A 139 -1.90 9.03 12.02
N TYR A 140 -1.42 9.52 10.86
CA TYR A 140 -0.11 10.15 10.77
C TYR A 140 -0.16 11.59 11.33
N SER A 141 0.90 12.01 12.06
CA SER A 141 1.02 13.38 12.52
C SER A 141 1.35 14.34 11.37
N ARG A 142 1.01 15.62 11.54
CA ARG A 142 1.33 16.66 10.53
C ARG A 142 2.84 16.78 10.29
N GLU A 143 3.65 16.64 11.33
CA GLU A 143 5.11 16.68 11.25
C GLU A 143 5.64 15.52 10.39
N TRP A 144 5.14 14.31 10.62
CA TRP A 144 5.49 13.15 9.80
C TRP A 144 5.04 13.32 8.34
N ILE A 145 3.84 13.85 8.10
CA ILE A 145 3.34 14.11 6.75
C ILE A 145 4.26 15.09 6.01
N ASN A 146 4.70 16.16 6.66
CA ASN A 146 5.63 17.13 6.08
C ASN A 146 6.97 16.46 5.70
N GLN A 147 7.52 15.61 6.55
CA GLN A 147 8.72 14.82 6.25
C GLN A 147 8.49 13.88 5.06
N ARG A 148 7.31 13.27 4.99
CA ARG A 148 6.95 12.37 3.89
C ARG A 148 6.85 13.10 2.55
N LEU A 149 6.30 14.30 2.52
CA LEU A 149 6.24 15.13 1.32
C LEU A 149 7.65 15.49 0.82
N GLN A 150 8.56 15.86 1.72
CA GLN A 150 9.96 16.10 1.39
C GLN A 150 10.61 14.82 0.82
N ALA A 151 10.36 13.66 1.43
CA ALA A 151 10.87 12.39 0.93
C ALA A 151 10.35 12.04 -0.48
N ILE A 152 9.12 12.42 -0.82
CA ILE A 152 8.57 12.26 -2.17
C ILE A 152 9.33 13.12 -3.16
N GLN A 153 9.64 14.37 -2.81
CA GLN A 153 10.41 15.28 -3.66
C GLN A 153 11.84 14.77 -3.89
N VAL A 154 12.54 14.39 -2.81
CA VAL A 154 13.91 13.83 -2.91
C VAL A 154 13.93 12.58 -3.79
N ARG A 155 12.93 11.71 -3.64
CA ARG A 155 12.77 10.53 -4.49
C ARG A 155 12.54 10.91 -5.96
N LYS A 156 11.74 11.93 -6.22
CA LYS A 156 11.48 12.42 -7.56
C LYS A 156 12.78 12.93 -8.22
N GLU A 157 13.57 13.73 -7.52
CA GLU A 157 14.85 14.22 -8.00
C GLU A 157 15.83 13.07 -8.35
N LEU A 158 15.88 12.02 -7.52
CA LEU A 158 16.68 10.83 -7.80
C LEU A 158 16.22 10.10 -9.06
N THR A 159 14.92 9.94 -9.23
CA THR A 159 14.40 9.25 -10.42
C THR A 159 14.56 10.07 -11.69
N ASP A 160 14.47 11.38 -11.61
CA ASP A 160 14.73 12.29 -12.73
C ASP A 160 16.22 12.27 -13.12
N GLU A 161 17.14 12.20 -12.14
CA GLU A 161 18.58 12.01 -12.39
C GLU A 161 18.85 10.66 -13.06
N TRP A 162 18.22 9.56 -12.62
CA TRP A 162 18.35 8.27 -13.27
C TRP A 162 17.85 8.28 -14.72
N ASP A 163 16.72 8.94 -14.97
CA ASP A 163 16.18 9.13 -16.33
C ASP A 163 17.18 9.88 -17.21
N ALA A 164 17.77 10.97 -16.69
CA ALA A 164 18.82 11.74 -17.36
C ALA A 164 20.12 10.95 -17.63
N ARG A 165 20.38 9.89 -16.86
CA ARG A 165 21.51 8.96 -17.05
C ARG A 165 21.17 7.76 -17.93
N GLY A 166 19.96 7.68 -18.47
CA GLY A 166 19.55 6.59 -19.35
C GLY A 166 19.21 5.29 -18.63
N VAL A 167 18.97 5.33 -17.31
CA VAL A 167 18.50 4.15 -16.55
C VAL A 167 17.08 3.82 -16.98
N GLN A 168 16.81 2.54 -17.25
CA GLN A 168 15.49 2.11 -17.70
C GLN A 168 14.48 2.05 -16.55
N LYS A 169 13.32 2.69 -16.76
CA LYS A 169 12.19 2.64 -15.80
C LYS A 169 11.73 1.19 -15.60
N GLY A 170 11.27 0.89 -14.41
CA GLY A 170 10.82 -0.44 -14.04
C GLY A 170 11.92 -1.25 -13.35
N VAL A 171 12.46 -2.27 -14.03
CA VAL A 171 13.37 -3.24 -13.42
C VAL A 171 14.67 -2.60 -12.92
N GLU A 172 15.32 -1.73 -13.69
CA GLU A 172 16.58 -1.11 -13.27
C GLU A 172 16.37 -0.15 -12.10
N TYR A 173 15.28 0.63 -12.12
CA TYR A 173 14.91 1.49 -10.97
C TYR A 173 14.67 0.66 -9.71
N ALA A 174 14.05 -0.50 -9.82
CA ALA A 174 13.81 -1.40 -8.69
C ALA A 174 15.14 -1.94 -8.13
N ILE A 175 16.06 -2.35 -9.00
CA ILE A 175 17.39 -2.86 -8.59
C ILE A 175 18.20 -1.76 -7.90
N LEU A 176 18.26 -0.55 -8.46
CA LEU A 176 18.99 0.57 -7.84
C LEU A 176 18.37 0.97 -6.49
N THR A 177 17.04 0.97 -6.40
CA THR A 177 16.33 1.23 -5.14
C THR A 177 16.65 0.18 -4.09
N ASP A 178 16.69 -1.09 -4.49
CA ASP A 178 17.02 -2.20 -3.59
C ASP A 178 18.49 -2.12 -3.11
N GLU A 179 19.42 -1.72 -3.99
CA GLU A 179 20.83 -1.50 -3.62
C GLU A 179 20.98 -0.35 -2.62
N ILE A 180 20.29 0.78 -2.82
CA ILE A 180 20.25 1.87 -1.83
C ILE A 180 19.72 1.34 -0.50
N SER A 181 18.59 0.60 -0.52
CA SER A 181 18.00 0.02 0.69
C SER A 181 18.98 -0.88 1.42
N ARG A 182 19.63 -1.82 0.73
CA ARG A 182 20.64 -2.70 1.31
C ARG A 182 21.82 -1.94 1.91
N ALA A 183 22.29 -0.92 1.21
CA ALA A 183 23.47 -0.15 1.63
C ALA A 183 23.22 0.65 2.91
N TRP A 184 22.02 1.22 3.11
CA TRP A 184 21.75 2.00 4.31
C TRP A 184 21.09 1.18 5.43
N SER A 185 20.12 0.32 5.10
CA SER A 185 19.35 -0.41 6.11
C SER A 185 19.94 -1.79 6.45
N GLY A 186 20.79 -2.34 5.58
CA GLY A 186 21.30 -3.72 5.66
C GLY A 186 20.31 -4.75 5.13
N MET A 187 19.17 -4.34 4.59
CA MET A 187 18.10 -5.21 4.11
C MET A 187 17.66 -4.84 2.70
N SER A 188 17.29 -5.84 1.90
CA SER A 188 16.53 -5.59 0.67
C SER A 188 15.18 -4.93 0.98
N THR A 189 14.60 -4.25 0.00
CA THR A 189 13.27 -3.65 0.13
C THR A 189 12.23 -4.69 0.55
N ARG A 190 12.31 -5.91 0.02
CA ARG A 190 11.41 -7.02 0.39
C ARG A 190 11.61 -7.48 1.84
N GLN A 191 12.86 -7.63 2.30
CA GLN A 191 13.15 -7.98 3.68
C GLN A 191 12.67 -6.90 4.65
N TYR A 192 12.81 -5.62 4.27
CA TYR A 192 12.35 -4.51 5.10
C TYR A 192 10.81 -4.45 5.14
N LYS A 193 10.11 -4.65 4.02
CA LYS A 193 8.65 -4.81 4.01
C LYS A 193 8.21 -5.95 4.94
N ASN A 194 8.87 -7.11 4.87
CA ASN A 194 8.55 -8.25 5.74
C ASN A 194 8.76 -7.94 7.22
N LEU A 195 9.83 -7.23 7.59
CA LEU A 195 10.07 -6.78 8.97
C LEU A 195 8.93 -5.89 9.48
N LYS A 196 8.41 -5.00 8.61
CA LYS A 196 7.27 -4.12 8.92
C LYS A 196 5.90 -4.81 8.82
N GLY A 197 5.83 -6.09 8.43
CA GLY A 197 4.58 -6.82 8.24
C GLY A 197 3.76 -6.36 7.02
N LEU A 198 4.42 -5.75 6.03
CA LEU A 198 3.79 -5.16 4.85
C LEU A 198 3.72 -6.15 3.69
N LYS A 199 2.67 -6.03 2.87
CA LYS A 199 2.50 -6.76 1.61
C LYS A 199 2.55 -5.80 0.42
N LYS A 200 1.43 -5.15 0.11
CA LYS A 200 1.29 -4.19 -1.00
C LYS A 200 1.62 -2.74 -0.58
N GLU A 201 1.57 -2.47 0.70
CA GLU A 201 1.74 -1.13 1.25
C GLU A 201 3.10 -0.52 0.89
N ASN A 202 3.14 0.80 0.76
CA ASN A 202 4.37 1.52 0.49
C ASN A 202 5.28 1.46 1.73
N LEU A 203 6.51 0.97 1.56
CA LEU A 203 7.48 0.86 2.66
C LEU A 203 7.75 2.21 3.33
N ARG A 204 7.89 3.30 2.54
CA ARG A 204 8.20 4.63 3.09
C ARG A 204 7.06 5.21 3.91
N ASP A 205 5.81 4.85 3.61
CA ASP A 205 4.65 5.25 4.40
C ASP A 205 4.61 4.56 5.77
N ASN A 206 5.41 3.51 5.95
CA ASN A 206 5.51 2.75 7.19
C ASN A 206 6.86 2.94 7.91
N MET A 207 7.67 3.87 7.46
CA MET A 207 8.92 4.26 8.12
C MET A 207 8.65 5.25 9.25
N THR A 208 9.36 5.10 10.38
CA THR A 208 9.42 6.14 11.42
C THR A 208 10.09 7.39 10.87
N THR A 209 9.97 8.51 11.56
CA THR A 209 10.60 9.77 11.12
C THR A 209 12.11 9.61 10.89
N LEU A 210 12.82 8.93 11.78
CA LEU A 210 14.26 8.75 11.66
C LEU A 210 14.64 7.79 10.51
N GLU A 211 13.91 6.70 10.33
CA GLU A 211 14.07 5.81 9.17
C GLU A 211 13.84 6.58 7.86
N LEU A 212 12.83 7.44 7.82
CA LEU A 212 12.49 8.24 6.64
C LEU A 212 13.58 9.26 6.31
N VAL A 213 14.11 9.95 7.33
CA VAL A 213 15.23 10.91 7.18
C VAL A 213 16.49 10.22 6.66
N LEU A 214 16.84 9.05 7.17
CA LEU A 214 18.00 8.29 6.69
C LEU A 214 17.80 7.76 5.27
N ASN A 215 16.58 7.34 4.92
CA ASN A 215 16.27 6.98 3.54
C ASN A 215 16.38 8.20 2.59
N MET A 216 15.93 9.39 3.02
CA MET A 216 16.09 10.64 2.26
C MET A 216 17.58 10.99 2.09
N LEU A 217 18.38 10.85 3.14
CA LEU A 217 19.83 11.08 3.09
C LEU A 217 20.48 10.14 2.06
N ALA A 218 20.13 8.86 2.05
CA ALA A 218 20.63 7.87 1.08
C ALA A 218 20.27 8.26 -0.36
N GLU A 219 19.03 8.68 -0.59
CA GLU A 219 18.53 9.09 -1.91
C GLU A 219 19.18 10.41 -2.38
N ALA A 220 19.23 11.41 -1.53
CA ALA A 220 19.85 12.71 -1.83
C ALA A 220 21.35 12.59 -2.12
N THR A 221 22.09 11.83 -1.31
CA THR A 221 23.53 11.59 -1.56
C THR A 221 23.77 10.79 -2.82
N THR A 222 22.89 9.84 -3.17
CA THR A 222 22.94 9.12 -4.45
C THR A 222 22.75 10.08 -5.61
N THR A 223 21.78 10.98 -5.54
CA THR A 223 21.54 12.03 -6.56
C THR A 223 22.76 12.91 -6.72
N GLN A 224 23.34 13.39 -5.62
CA GLN A 224 24.54 14.24 -5.66
C GLN A 224 25.73 13.51 -6.29
N PHE A 225 25.99 12.27 -5.87
CA PHE A 225 27.08 11.47 -6.44
C PHE A 225 26.88 11.16 -7.93
N SER A 226 25.63 10.96 -8.34
CA SER A 226 25.30 10.78 -9.76
C SER A 226 25.61 12.02 -10.59
N ARG A 227 25.23 13.21 -10.10
CA ARG A 227 25.54 14.51 -10.75
C ARG A 227 27.04 14.75 -10.87
N ASP A 228 27.80 14.43 -9.83
CA ASP A 228 29.25 14.62 -9.78
C ASP A 228 30.01 13.63 -10.67
N ARG A 229 29.66 12.34 -10.59
CA ARG A 229 30.37 11.24 -11.27
C ARG A 229 29.89 10.98 -12.68
N LYS A 230 28.67 11.43 -13.04
CA LYS A 230 28.04 11.31 -14.37
C LYS A 230 28.09 9.89 -14.92
N PRO A 231 27.53 8.89 -14.18
CA PRO A 231 27.55 7.50 -14.62
C PRO A 231 26.85 7.35 -15.99
N THR A 232 27.43 6.52 -16.85
CA THR A 232 26.98 6.28 -18.23
C THR A 232 26.47 4.87 -18.45
N THR A 233 26.78 3.95 -17.54
CA THR A 233 26.35 2.56 -17.59
C THR A 233 25.53 2.18 -16.38
N PHE A 234 24.72 1.12 -16.47
CA PHE A 234 23.96 0.60 -15.33
C PHE A 234 24.86 0.21 -14.16
N GLN A 235 26.02 -0.42 -14.43
CA GLN A 235 26.96 -0.82 -13.38
C GLN A 235 27.56 0.39 -12.64
N GLU A 236 27.85 1.47 -13.34
CA GLU A 236 28.29 2.72 -12.70
C GLU A 236 27.17 3.34 -11.86
N ASN A 237 25.91 3.35 -12.34
CA ASN A 237 24.75 3.78 -11.57
C ASN A 237 24.55 2.91 -10.31
N LEU A 238 24.76 1.58 -10.40
CA LEU A 238 24.69 0.68 -9.26
C LEU A 238 25.78 1.01 -8.20
N ALA A 239 27.01 1.29 -8.64
CA ALA A 239 28.09 1.67 -7.75
C ALA A 239 27.80 3.02 -7.06
N VAL A 240 27.19 3.98 -7.77
CA VAL A 240 26.74 5.28 -7.24
C VAL A 240 25.65 5.08 -6.22
N ALA A 241 24.63 4.27 -6.52
CA ALA A 241 23.52 3.94 -5.62
C ALA A 241 24.04 3.32 -4.30
N LYS A 242 24.94 2.35 -4.41
CA LYS A 242 25.61 1.75 -3.26
C LYS A 242 26.38 2.78 -2.41
N ALA A 243 27.18 3.63 -3.05
CA ALA A 243 27.97 4.65 -2.35
C ALA A 243 27.09 5.66 -1.60
N GLY A 244 26.00 6.14 -2.24
CA GLY A 244 25.03 7.03 -1.60
C GLY A 244 24.34 6.40 -0.41
N GLY A 245 23.86 5.16 -0.57
CA GLY A 245 23.26 4.39 0.53
C GLY A 245 24.21 4.15 1.70
N GLN A 246 25.50 3.90 1.43
CA GLN A 246 26.52 3.70 2.47
C GLN A 246 26.75 4.95 3.34
N VAL A 247 26.52 6.16 2.85
CA VAL A 247 26.60 7.39 3.67
C VAL A 247 25.54 7.31 4.78
N ALA A 248 24.30 7.10 4.42
CA ALA A 248 23.23 6.95 5.40
C ALA A 248 23.41 5.71 6.30
N GLY A 249 23.98 4.61 5.76
CA GLY A 249 24.29 3.41 6.53
C GLY A 249 25.33 3.64 7.63
N ARG A 250 26.36 4.45 7.36
CA ARG A 250 27.32 4.86 8.39
C ARG A 250 26.68 5.76 9.44
N THR A 251 25.91 6.76 9.00
CA THR A 251 25.15 7.64 9.91
C THR A 251 24.20 6.86 10.81
N ARG A 252 23.49 5.85 10.26
CA ARG A 252 22.64 4.96 11.06
C ARG A 252 23.43 4.25 12.16
N LYS A 253 24.56 3.63 11.80
CA LYS A 253 25.40 2.91 12.76
C LYS A 253 25.95 3.82 13.86
N ASP A 254 26.30 5.05 13.51
CA ASP A 254 26.78 6.04 14.45
C ASP A 254 25.67 6.43 15.45
N ILE A 255 24.46 6.68 14.96
CA ILE A 255 23.28 6.94 15.81
C ILE A 255 23.01 5.74 16.75
N GLU A 256 22.98 4.52 16.20
CA GLU A 256 22.74 3.30 16.99
C GLU A 256 23.81 3.06 18.06
N SER A 257 25.05 3.44 17.78
CA SER A 257 26.17 3.32 18.76
C SER A 257 26.08 4.33 19.90
N GLN A 258 25.42 5.46 19.70
CA GLN A 258 25.28 6.52 20.70
C GLN A 258 23.97 6.44 21.49
N SER A 259 22.93 5.82 20.91
CA SER A 259 21.59 5.76 21.51
C SER A 259 21.25 4.40 22.15
N ASP A 260 22.06 3.38 21.96
CA ASP A 260 21.84 1.98 22.36
C ASP A 260 20.49 1.41 21.88
N THR A 261 19.86 2.06 20.89
CA THR A 261 18.58 1.65 20.33
C THR A 261 18.65 1.47 18.82
N PRO A 262 18.07 0.41 18.25
CA PRO A 262 18.05 0.23 16.82
C PRO A 262 17.17 1.30 16.15
N VAL A 263 17.68 1.91 15.08
CA VAL A 263 16.91 2.86 14.27
C VAL A 263 15.79 2.13 13.52
N ILE A 264 16.12 0.97 12.97
CA ILE A 264 15.15 0.17 12.18
C ILE A 264 14.38 -0.76 13.10
N THR A 265 13.06 -0.62 13.09
CA THR A 265 12.16 -1.40 13.94
C THR A 265 10.99 -2.00 13.16
N ALA A 266 10.28 -2.96 13.74
CA ALA A 266 9.04 -3.48 13.17
C ALA A 266 7.86 -2.49 13.29
N LYS A 267 7.98 -1.45 14.13
CA LYS A 267 6.93 -0.43 14.34
C LYS A 267 6.83 0.50 13.14
N ASN A 268 5.63 0.89 12.76
CA ASN A 268 5.39 1.94 11.77
C ASN A 268 4.97 3.27 12.44
N ALA A 269 5.05 4.37 11.68
CA ALA A 269 4.77 5.71 12.20
C ALA A 269 3.33 5.89 12.70
N ALA A 270 2.34 5.30 12.02
CA ALA A 270 0.94 5.38 12.43
C ALA A 270 0.67 4.63 13.74
N GLN A 271 1.27 3.46 13.93
CA GLN A 271 1.16 2.70 15.19
C GLN A 271 1.82 3.44 16.36
N LEU A 272 2.93 4.13 16.12
CA LEU A 272 3.58 4.92 17.17
C LEU A 272 2.72 6.11 17.59
N ASN A 273 2.09 6.79 16.65
CA ASN A 273 1.18 7.88 16.96
C ASN A 273 -0.04 7.43 17.75
N GLN A 274 -0.63 6.27 17.39
CA GLN A 274 -1.78 5.72 18.13
C GLN A 274 -1.41 5.45 19.59
N VAL A 275 -0.27 4.83 19.85
CA VAL A 275 0.22 4.56 21.22
C VAL A 275 0.41 5.87 22.01
N VAL A 276 0.95 6.92 21.37
CA VAL A 276 1.11 8.23 22.02
C VAL A 276 -0.24 8.87 22.31
N THR A 277 -1.19 8.80 21.37
CA THR A 277 -2.55 9.32 21.57
C THR A 277 -3.27 8.60 22.71
N ASP A 278 -3.22 7.27 22.73
CA ASP A 278 -3.82 6.45 23.76
C ASP A 278 -3.22 6.74 25.16
N LEU A 279 -1.91 6.97 25.24
CA LEU A 279 -1.23 7.36 26.48
C LEU A 279 -1.65 8.77 26.96
N LEU A 280 -1.81 9.73 26.05
CA LEU A 280 -2.25 11.09 26.38
C LEU A 280 -3.72 11.11 26.81
N GLU A 281 -4.58 10.35 26.14
CA GLU A 281 -6.00 10.22 26.51
C GLU A 281 -6.16 9.52 27.85
N GLY A 282 -5.35 8.48 28.14
CA GLY A 282 -5.31 7.82 29.45
C GLY A 282 -4.88 8.77 30.56
N ALA A 283 -3.84 9.59 30.32
CA ALA A 283 -3.37 10.56 31.31
C ALA A 283 -4.37 11.69 31.59
N VAL A 284 -5.19 12.06 30.60
CA VAL A 284 -6.25 13.09 30.78
C VAL A 284 -7.43 12.53 31.57
N SER A 285 -7.77 11.24 31.40
CA SER A 285 -8.84 10.58 32.16
C SER A 285 -8.48 10.44 33.64
N ASP A 286 -7.23 10.08 33.99
CA ASP A 286 -6.78 9.97 35.38
C ASP A 286 -6.78 11.32 36.11
N THR A 287 -6.47 12.42 35.43
CA THR A 287 -6.48 13.78 36.03
C THR A 287 -7.90 14.32 36.27
N THR A 288 -8.91 13.78 35.58
CA THR A 288 -10.33 14.18 35.76
C THR A 288 -11.02 13.44 36.88
N GLU A 289 -10.55 12.27 37.31
CA GLU A 289 -11.09 11.53 38.44
C GLU A 289 -10.57 12.07 39.80
N GLU A 290 -9.31 12.50 39.88
CA GLU A 290 -8.76 13.13 41.11
C GLU A 290 -9.35 14.50 41.45
N SER A 291 -10.03 15.18 40.50
CA SER A 291 -10.63 16.50 40.74
C SER A 291 -12.08 16.43 41.23
N LYS A 292 -12.70 15.25 41.38
CA LYS A 292 -14.09 15.10 41.85
C LYS A 292 -14.24 14.68 43.32
N ASP A 293 -13.12 14.42 44.00
CA ASP A 293 -13.09 14.02 45.41
C ASP A 293 -12.48 15.08 46.36
N LYS A 294 -12.68 16.38 46.04
CA LYS A 294 -12.35 17.48 46.94
C LYS A 294 -13.51 18.44 47.12
#